data_56586fd64b528dd61f5c5ac5b25038a1
#
_entry.id   56586fd64b528dd61f5c5ac5b25038a1
#
_cell.length_a   1.000
_cell.length_b   1.000
_cell.length_c   1.000
_cell.angle_alpha   90.00
_cell.angle_beta   90.00
_cell.angle_gamma   90.00
#
_symmetry.space_group_name_H-M   'P 1'
#
loop_
_entity.id
_entity.type
_entity.pdbx_description
1 polymer ?
#
loop_
_entity_poly.entity_id
_entity_poly.type
_entity_poly.pdbx_seq_one_letter_code
_entity_poly.pdbx_strand_id
1 'polypeptide(L)'
;MMNKGWKKLGLLSLTATMLWGIGAPSVQAQDELENRVIKTSLQSKSVHTKIKVSMTHSDLEENHTQTVLKSEVDASLDLDKMTGKAVISLDKFAGASKVKLALLDGYLYGKADGKELDRIDLKSQVLSWKSDLENLRQVETWIRPQDTWELAKYFKSVKEDWGYLLLLSEAIDGKQLYRDHQEFWDQVKQELLHQVLLETSNPTIYDQNARLIDYILNEEAFGAFMAREPEILVRTDKDFRVTHVTVDFQFSIDQEMELFSGLTGIFHVKLEADLDQYDQAVSVEKP
;
A
#
# COMPACT_ATOMS: atom_id res chain seq x y z
N MET A 1 -4.90 12.10 -24.98
CA MET A 1 -5.97 11.32 -24.33
C MET A 1 -5.29 10.20 -23.55
N MET A 2 -5.06 10.37 -22.24
CA MET A 2 -4.50 9.30 -21.39
C MET A 2 -5.50 8.16 -21.30
N ASN A 3 -5.05 6.96 -21.64
CA ASN A 3 -5.86 5.75 -21.70
C ASN A 3 -6.42 5.44 -20.29
N LYS A 4 -7.74 5.21 -20.17
CA LYS A 4 -8.44 4.95 -18.89
C LYS A 4 -7.83 3.84 -18.02
N GLY A 5 -6.96 2.98 -18.57
CA GLY A 5 -6.25 1.92 -17.85
C GLY A 5 -5.18 2.40 -16.86
N TRP A 6 -4.51 3.53 -17.15
CA TRP A 6 -3.46 4.07 -16.30
C TRP A 6 -3.98 4.70 -14.99
N LYS A 7 -5.21 5.25 -15.02
CA LYS A 7 -5.85 5.83 -13.83
C LYS A 7 -6.13 4.79 -12.73
N LYS A 8 -6.32 3.53 -13.11
CA LYS A 8 -6.58 2.44 -12.18
C LYS A 8 -5.29 1.82 -11.60
N LEU A 9 -4.15 1.95 -12.29
CA LEU A 9 -2.83 1.59 -11.75
C LEU A 9 -2.38 2.57 -10.65
N GLY A 10 -2.78 3.84 -10.71
CA GLY A 10 -2.57 4.82 -9.64
C GLY A 10 -3.22 4.42 -8.32
N LEU A 11 -4.42 3.83 -8.35
CA LEU A 11 -5.10 3.36 -7.15
C LEU A 11 -4.37 2.17 -6.47
N LEU A 12 -3.76 1.29 -7.26
CA LEU A 12 -2.96 0.17 -6.74
C LEU A 12 -1.63 0.63 -6.12
N SER A 13 -1.05 1.73 -6.62
CA SER A 13 0.15 2.34 -6.02
C SER A 13 -0.17 3.02 -4.69
N LEU A 14 -1.38 3.59 -4.54
CA LEU A 14 -1.84 4.20 -3.30
C LEU A 14 -1.99 3.17 -2.16
N THR A 15 -2.50 1.97 -2.47
CA THR A 15 -2.57 0.88 -1.47
C THR A 15 -1.20 0.43 -1.02
N ALA A 16 -0.21 0.37 -1.91
CA ALA A 16 1.18 0.07 -1.53
C ALA A 16 1.78 1.19 -0.66
N THR A 17 1.49 2.45 -0.95
CA THR A 17 1.99 3.60 -0.16
C THR A 17 1.31 3.69 1.20
N MET A 18 0.03 3.33 1.32
CA MET A 18 -0.67 3.25 2.61
C MET A 18 -0.12 2.14 3.51
N LEU A 19 0.31 1.00 2.95
CA LEU A 19 0.95 -0.07 3.70
C LEU A 19 2.33 0.33 4.26
N TRP A 20 3.03 1.25 3.59
CA TRP A 20 4.31 1.81 4.08
C TRP A 20 4.11 2.95 5.09
N GLY A 21 2.94 3.58 5.12
CA GLY A 21 2.58 4.67 6.03
C GLY A 21 2.02 4.22 7.38
N ILE A 22 1.72 2.94 7.56
CA ILE A 22 1.28 2.39 8.85
C ILE A 22 2.55 2.14 9.69
N GLY A 23 3.09 3.22 10.20
CA GLY A 23 4.23 3.20 11.11
C GLY A 23 3.81 2.80 12.52
N ALA A 24 4.60 2.05 13.12
CA ALA A 24 4.63 1.24 14.30
C ALA A 24 4.63 1.96 15.69
N PRO A 25 4.51 1.19 16.73
CA PRO A 25 3.94 1.47 18.04
C PRO A 25 4.87 1.46 19.24
N SER A 26 4.35 1.71 20.42
CA SER A 26 5.06 1.87 21.67
C SER A 26 4.71 0.86 22.78
N VAL A 27 5.73 0.20 23.29
CA VAL A 27 6.12 -0.08 24.67
C VAL A 27 7.63 -0.15 24.63
N GLN A 28 8.37 0.36 25.62
CA GLN A 28 9.81 0.68 25.49
C GLN A 28 10.73 -0.39 24.84
N ALA A 29 10.44 -1.68 24.99
CA ALA A 29 11.20 -2.76 24.32
C ALA A 29 10.68 -3.08 22.91
N GLN A 30 9.43 -2.79 22.61
CA GLN A 30 8.75 -3.02 21.35
C GLN A 30 9.05 -1.88 20.37
N ASP A 31 9.08 -0.63 20.84
CA ASP A 31 9.52 0.54 20.08
C ASP A 31 10.92 0.35 19.47
N GLU A 32 11.81 -0.32 20.21
CA GLU A 32 13.14 -0.60 19.73
C GLU A 32 13.14 -1.59 18.56
N LEU A 33 12.29 -2.62 18.58
CA LEU A 33 12.17 -3.60 17.51
C LEU A 33 11.65 -2.97 16.23
N GLU A 34 10.58 -2.22 16.32
CA GLU A 34 9.92 -1.62 15.16
C GLU A 34 10.77 -0.51 14.56
N ASN A 35 11.36 0.34 15.39
CA ASN A 35 12.34 1.31 14.94
C ASN A 35 13.51 0.63 14.21
N ARG A 36 13.98 -0.52 14.69
CA ARG A 36 15.01 -1.31 13.99
C ARG A 36 14.54 -1.84 12.66
N VAL A 37 13.32 -2.40 12.59
CA VAL A 37 12.73 -2.91 11.34
C VAL A 37 12.59 -1.81 10.31
N ILE A 38 12.02 -0.66 10.69
CA ILE A 38 11.86 0.49 9.80
C ILE A 38 13.22 1.02 9.34
N LYS A 39 14.13 1.25 10.29
CA LYS A 39 15.47 1.77 10.01
C LYS A 39 16.25 0.85 9.07
N THR A 40 16.24 -0.45 9.34
CA THR A 40 16.94 -1.43 8.51
C THR A 40 16.35 -1.49 7.10
N SER A 41 15.03 -1.47 6.98
CA SER A 41 14.34 -1.45 5.68
C SER A 41 14.68 -0.20 4.86
N LEU A 42 14.70 0.98 5.51
CA LEU A 42 15.05 2.25 4.85
C LEU A 42 16.52 2.37 4.50
N GLN A 43 17.42 1.74 5.27
CA GLN A 43 18.86 1.73 4.99
C GLN A 43 19.24 0.76 3.87
N SER A 44 18.36 -0.15 3.48
CA SER A 44 18.59 -1.05 2.37
C SER A 44 18.81 -0.28 1.08
N LYS A 45 19.78 -0.70 0.27
CA LYS A 45 20.13 -0.06 -1.01
C LYS A 45 19.23 -0.54 -2.13
N SER A 46 18.79 -1.77 -2.03
CA SER A 46 17.89 -2.39 -3.01
C SER A 46 17.05 -3.47 -2.38
N VAL A 47 15.96 -3.80 -3.03
CA VAL A 47 15.07 -4.88 -2.62
C VAL A 47 14.40 -5.50 -3.85
N HIS A 48 14.20 -6.80 -3.81
CA HIS A 48 13.31 -7.51 -4.72
C HIS A 48 12.03 -7.87 -3.96
N THR A 49 10.88 -7.72 -4.58
CA THR A 49 9.58 -8.03 -3.98
C THR A 49 8.68 -8.76 -4.95
N LYS A 50 7.95 -9.73 -4.43
CA LYS A 50 6.84 -10.41 -5.12
C LYS A 50 5.57 -10.12 -4.36
N ILE A 51 4.63 -9.42 -4.98
CA ILE A 51 3.37 -9.03 -4.38
C ILE A 51 2.24 -9.76 -5.10
N LYS A 52 1.37 -10.40 -4.34
CA LYS A 52 0.13 -10.99 -4.82
C LYS A 52 -1.04 -10.24 -4.22
N VAL A 53 -1.94 -9.78 -5.06
CA VAL A 53 -3.17 -9.13 -4.65
C VAL A 53 -4.34 -9.91 -5.21
N SER A 54 -5.28 -10.25 -4.36
CA SER A 54 -6.56 -10.80 -4.79
C SER A 54 -7.70 -10.03 -4.14
N MET A 55 -8.76 -9.82 -4.91
CA MET A 55 -10.00 -9.25 -4.42
C MET A 55 -11.14 -10.13 -4.91
N THR A 56 -11.95 -10.59 -3.97
CA THR A 56 -13.19 -11.30 -4.24
C THR A 56 -14.38 -10.46 -3.79
N HIS A 57 -15.48 -10.63 -4.45
CA HIS A 57 -16.76 -10.02 -4.15
C HIS A 57 -17.79 -11.10 -3.88
N SER A 58 -18.53 -10.96 -2.79
CA SER A 58 -19.65 -11.82 -2.44
C SER A 58 -20.92 -10.99 -2.42
N ASP A 59 -21.88 -11.35 -3.25
CA ASP A 59 -23.21 -10.76 -3.24
C ASP A 59 -23.93 -11.20 -1.94
N LEU A 60 -24.61 -10.25 -1.30
CA LEU A 60 -25.37 -10.52 -0.08
C LEU A 60 -26.64 -11.37 -0.33
N GLU A 61 -27.20 -11.30 -1.53
CA GLU A 61 -28.44 -11.97 -1.87
C GLU A 61 -28.24 -13.36 -2.48
N GLU A 62 -27.18 -13.55 -3.31
CA GLU A 62 -27.01 -14.74 -4.12
C GLU A 62 -26.05 -15.78 -3.55
N ASN A 63 -25.35 -15.50 -2.43
CA ASN A 63 -24.27 -16.36 -1.90
C ASN A 63 -23.19 -16.73 -2.92
N HIS A 64 -23.05 -15.91 -3.96
CA HIS A 64 -22.10 -16.15 -5.02
C HIS A 64 -20.84 -15.31 -4.81
N THR A 65 -19.71 -15.98 -4.69
CA THR A 65 -18.40 -15.32 -4.59
C THR A 65 -17.72 -15.37 -5.94
N GLN A 66 -17.29 -14.22 -6.43
CA GLN A 66 -16.53 -14.10 -7.67
C GLN A 66 -15.21 -13.36 -7.45
N THR A 67 -14.18 -13.75 -8.19
CA THR A 67 -12.92 -13.02 -8.20
C THR A 67 -13.06 -11.76 -9.05
N VAL A 68 -12.87 -10.60 -8.43
CA VAL A 68 -12.94 -9.29 -9.09
C VAL A 68 -11.57 -8.88 -9.62
N LEU A 69 -10.52 -9.17 -8.85
CA LEU A 69 -9.15 -8.83 -9.20
C LEU A 69 -8.20 -9.93 -8.73
N LYS A 70 -7.27 -10.30 -9.59
CA LYS A 70 -6.08 -11.06 -9.22
C LYS A 70 -4.89 -10.47 -9.95
N SER A 71 -3.86 -10.11 -9.19
CA SER A 71 -2.65 -9.51 -9.72
C SER A 71 -1.43 -10.08 -9.03
N GLU A 72 -0.37 -10.24 -9.79
CA GLU A 72 0.95 -10.56 -9.28
C GLU A 72 1.96 -9.53 -9.80
N VAL A 73 2.77 -8.98 -8.90
CA VAL A 73 3.84 -8.04 -9.21
C VAL A 73 5.16 -8.65 -8.79
N ASP A 74 6.11 -8.75 -9.72
CA ASP A 74 7.49 -9.13 -9.47
C ASP A 74 8.35 -7.91 -9.78
N ALA A 75 8.96 -7.29 -8.75
CA ALA A 75 9.65 -6.03 -8.87
C ALA A 75 11.02 -6.06 -8.19
N SER A 76 11.96 -5.32 -8.75
CA SER A 76 13.26 -5.05 -8.14
C SER A 76 13.52 -3.55 -8.20
N LEU A 77 13.92 -2.97 -7.08
CA LEU A 77 14.18 -1.54 -6.91
C LEU A 77 15.60 -1.33 -6.38
N ASP A 78 16.33 -0.41 -7.00
CA ASP A 78 17.56 0.17 -6.46
C ASP A 78 17.18 1.54 -5.88
N LEU A 79 17.14 1.61 -4.56
CA LEU A 79 16.69 2.79 -3.82
C LEU A 79 17.71 3.93 -3.86
N ASP A 80 19.00 3.61 -3.97
CA ASP A 80 20.06 4.63 -4.03
C ASP A 80 20.09 5.31 -5.41
N LYS A 81 19.87 4.54 -6.47
CA LYS A 81 19.84 5.06 -7.86
C LYS A 81 18.43 5.49 -8.28
N MET A 82 17.41 5.17 -7.51
CA MET A 82 15.99 5.34 -7.89
C MET A 82 15.72 4.75 -9.27
N THR A 83 16.17 3.52 -9.49
CA THR A 83 15.88 2.75 -10.69
C THR A 83 15.19 1.44 -10.32
N GLY A 84 14.42 0.89 -11.23
CA GLY A 84 13.72 -0.34 -10.94
C GLY A 84 13.06 -0.97 -12.16
N LYS A 85 12.66 -2.21 -11.98
CA LYS A 85 11.87 -2.95 -12.96
C LYS A 85 10.73 -3.67 -12.26
N ALA A 86 9.61 -3.82 -12.97
CA ALA A 86 8.50 -4.61 -12.49
C ALA A 86 7.85 -5.37 -13.64
N VAL A 87 7.36 -6.55 -13.33
CA VAL A 87 6.47 -7.33 -14.18
C VAL A 87 5.15 -7.49 -13.44
N ILE A 88 4.09 -6.97 -14.00
CA ILE A 88 2.74 -7.05 -13.46
C ILE A 88 1.96 -8.03 -14.31
N SER A 89 1.46 -9.07 -13.69
CA SER A 89 0.54 -10.03 -14.30
C SER A 89 -0.86 -9.76 -13.76
N LEU A 90 -1.81 -9.53 -14.66
CA LEU A 90 -3.19 -9.17 -14.33
C LEU A 90 -4.12 -10.26 -14.85
N ASP A 91 -5.01 -10.75 -14.01
CA ASP A 91 -6.08 -11.63 -14.49
C ASP A 91 -7.25 -10.75 -14.97
N LYS A 92 -7.42 -10.70 -16.30
CA LYS A 92 -8.55 -10.06 -17.04
C LYS A 92 -8.80 -8.57 -16.81
N PHE A 93 -7.83 -7.80 -16.27
CA PHE A 93 -8.03 -6.38 -16.05
C PHE A 93 -7.55 -5.55 -17.25
N ALA A 94 -8.41 -4.64 -17.76
CA ALA A 94 -8.11 -3.68 -18.81
C ALA A 94 -7.61 -4.25 -20.15
N GLY A 95 -7.83 -5.55 -20.42
CA GLY A 95 -7.47 -6.18 -21.70
C GLY A 95 -5.98 -6.49 -21.87
N ALA A 96 -5.16 -6.23 -20.85
CA ALA A 96 -3.74 -6.63 -20.84
C ALA A 96 -3.51 -7.68 -19.76
N SER A 97 -2.85 -8.79 -20.10
CA SER A 97 -2.53 -9.86 -19.17
C SER A 97 -1.16 -9.68 -18.51
N LYS A 98 -0.25 -8.93 -19.16
CA LYS A 98 1.11 -8.71 -18.66
C LYS A 98 1.63 -7.34 -19.01
N VAL A 99 2.11 -6.62 -18.00
CA VAL A 99 2.76 -5.33 -18.15
C VAL A 99 4.19 -5.40 -17.60
N LYS A 100 5.16 -4.97 -18.39
CA LYS A 100 6.54 -4.79 -17.94
C LYS A 100 6.79 -3.31 -17.78
N LEU A 101 7.41 -2.92 -16.69
CA LEU A 101 7.78 -1.54 -16.39
C LEU A 101 9.28 -1.46 -16.08
N ALA A 102 9.88 -0.35 -16.45
CA ALA A 102 11.25 -0.01 -16.06
C ALA A 102 11.34 1.48 -15.75
N LEU A 103 11.84 1.82 -14.57
CA LEU A 103 12.20 3.17 -14.17
C LEU A 103 13.72 3.32 -14.38
N LEU A 104 14.11 4.16 -15.31
CA LEU A 104 15.49 4.39 -15.66
C LEU A 104 15.72 5.87 -16.05
N ASP A 105 16.74 6.50 -15.45
CA ASP A 105 17.10 7.91 -15.69
C ASP A 105 15.94 8.90 -15.48
N GLY A 106 15.05 8.60 -14.52
CA GLY A 106 13.87 9.40 -14.24
C GLY A 106 12.73 9.25 -15.25
N TYR A 107 12.80 8.25 -16.12
CA TYR A 107 11.72 7.93 -17.04
C TYR A 107 11.12 6.56 -16.75
N LEU A 108 9.79 6.49 -16.74
CA LEU A 108 9.08 5.22 -16.70
C LEU A 108 8.79 4.74 -18.12
N TYR A 109 9.34 3.61 -18.46
CA TYR A 109 9.10 2.88 -19.70
C TYR A 109 8.14 1.74 -19.44
N GLY A 110 7.28 1.45 -20.39
CA GLY A 110 6.29 0.38 -20.25
C GLY A 110 6.11 -0.44 -21.51
N LYS A 111 5.72 -1.70 -21.33
CA LYS A 111 5.33 -2.61 -22.41
C LYS A 111 4.17 -3.49 -21.93
N ALA A 112 3.04 -3.45 -22.62
CA ALA A 112 1.84 -4.23 -22.28
C ALA A 112 1.59 -5.25 -23.40
N ASP A 113 1.56 -6.54 -23.05
CA ASP A 113 1.37 -7.67 -23.99
C ASP A 113 2.21 -7.55 -25.27
N GLY A 114 3.47 -7.14 -25.10
CA GLY A 114 4.43 -6.99 -26.20
C GLY A 114 4.38 -5.64 -26.93
N LYS A 115 3.42 -4.76 -26.62
CA LYS A 115 3.30 -3.41 -27.23
C LYS A 115 3.92 -2.37 -26.31
N GLU A 116 4.76 -1.52 -26.87
CA GLU A 116 5.34 -0.40 -26.14
C GLU A 116 4.27 0.61 -25.73
N LEU A 117 4.44 1.15 -24.53
CA LEU A 117 3.63 2.23 -23.98
C LEU A 117 4.38 3.55 -24.09
N ASP A 118 3.64 4.66 -24.06
CA ASP A 118 4.25 5.98 -24.03
C ASP A 118 5.12 6.16 -22.80
N ARG A 119 6.32 6.70 -23.00
CA ARG A 119 7.24 7.02 -21.93
C ARG A 119 6.69 8.15 -21.06
N ILE A 120 6.78 7.98 -19.75
CA ILE A 120 6.37 9.00 -18.75
C ILE A 120 7.63 9.63 -18.18
N ASP A 121 7.71 10.96 -18.15
CA ASP A 121 8.76 11.70 -17.47
C ASP A 121 8.42 11.82 -15.99
N LEU A 122 9.25 11.23 -15.13
CA LEU A 122 9.14 11.22 -13.67
C LEU A 122 10.36 11.84 -12.99
N LYS A 123 11.18 12.60 -13.70
CA LYS A 123 12.44 13.15 -13.16
C LYS A 123 12.24 13.97 -11.91
N SER A 124 11.25 14.85 -11.91
CA SER A 124 10.94 15.68 -10.73
C SER A 124 10.48 14.85 -9.56
N GLN A 125 9.64 13.85 -9.79
CA GLN A 125 9.15 12.92 -8.78
C GLN A 125 10.29 12.06 -8.21
N VAL A 126 11.15 11.54 -9.07
CA VAL A 126 12.32 10.73 -8.65
C VAL A 126 13.27 11.55 -7.78
N LEU A 127 13.49 12.82 -8.10
CA LEU A 127 14.30 13.72 -7.27
C LEU A 127 13.64 13.97 -5.91
N SER A 128 12.33 14.19 -5.86
CA SER A 128 11.58 14.31 -4.63
C SER A 128 11.68 13.05 -3.78
N TRP A 129 11.37 11.88 -4.35
CA TRP A 129 11.44 10.59 -3.64
C TRP A 129 12.84 10.32 -3.08
N LYS A 130 13.89 10.67 -3.83
CA LYS A 130 15.26 10.53 -3.37
C LYS A 130 15.54 11.42 -2.17
N SER A 131 15.14 12.69 -2.23
CA SER A 131 15.26 13.64 -1.11
C SER A 131 14.49 13.16 0.12
N ASP A 132 13.26 12.70 -0.09
CA ASP A 132 12.42 12.19 0.99
C ASP A 132 13.04 10.95 1.64
N LEU A 133 13.55 10.01 0.85
CA LEU A 133 14.24 8.82 1.36
C LEU A 133 15.52 9.19 2.14
N GLU A 134 16.31 10.15 1.64
CA GLU A 134 17.51 10.64 2.34
C GLU A 134 17.13 11.29 3.68
N ASN A 135 16.08 12.10 3.72
CA ASN A 135 15.55 12.69 4.95
C ASN A 135 15.09 11.59 5.92
N LEU A 136 14.34 10.64 5.41
CA LEU A 136 13.85 9.50 6.18
C LEU A 136 15.00 8.68 6.78
N ARG A 137 16.06 8.42 6.05
CA ARG A 137 17.26 7.70 6.53
C ARG A 137 18.03 8.43 7.64
N GLN A 138 17.87 9.75 7.75
CA GLN A 138 18.52 10.57 8.76
C GLN A 138 17.75 10.66 10.08
N VAL A 139 16.50 10.21 10.12
CA VAL A 139 15.68 10.21 11.33
C VAL A 139 16.28 9.19 12.31
N GLU A 140 16.70 9.66 13.48
CA GLU A 140 17.30 8.79 14.52
C GLU A 140 16.26 7.87 15.15
N THR A 141 15.06 8.38 15.34
CA THR A 141 13.95 7.65 15.98
C THR A 141 12.66 7.97 15.23
N TRP A 142 12.07 6.96 14.59
CA TRP A 142 10.82 7.07 13.83
C TRP A 142 9.60 7.20 14.73
N ILE A 143 9.69 6.64 15.93
CA ILE A 143 8.65 6.67 16.92
C ILE A 143 9.17 7.59 18.03
N ARG A 144 8.58 8.77 18.14
CA ARG A 144 8.86 9.66 19.26
C ARG A 144 7.96 9.26 20.42
N PRO A 145 8.47 9.24 21.65
CA PRO A 145 7.65 8.96 22.85
C PRO A 145 6.46 9.94 23.02
N GLN A 146 6.51 11.09 22.35
CA GLN A 146 5.48 12.13 22.38
C GLN A 146 4.46 12.03 21.24
N ASP A 147 4.85 11.43 20.11
CA ASP A 147 3.95 11.10 19.01
C ASP A 147 3.34 9.75 19.33
N THR A 148 2.58 9.69 20.41
CA THR A 148 1.96 8.49 20.95
C THR A 148 0.97 7.85 19.99
N TRP A 149 1.48 7.44 18.88
CA TRP A 149 0.92 6.31 18.20
C TRP A 149 1.14 5.12 19.13
N GLU A 150 0.21 4.91 20.04
CA GLU A 150 0.20 3.70 20.86
C GLU A 150 -0.16 2.48 19.98
N LEU A 151 0.42 2.41 18.77
CA LEU A 151 0.22 1.26 17.88
C LEU A 151 0.74 -0.04 18.55
N ALA A 152 1.66 0.03 19.54
CA ALA A 152 2.04 -1.12 20.35
C ALA A 152 0.85 -1.77 21.07
N LYS A 153 -0.19 -1.02 21.36
CA LYS A 153 -1.45 -1.61 21.80
C LYS A 153 -2.04 -2.53 20.76
N TYR A 154 -1.73 -2.26 19.50
CA TYR A 154 -2.38 -2.86 18.34
C TYR A 154 -1.56 -3.97 17.69
N PHE A 155 -0.26 -4.06 17.97
CA PHE A 155 0.58 -5.13 17.45
C PHE A 155 1.19 -5.95 18.58
N LYS A 156 1.28 -7.24 18.37
CA LYS A 156 2.04 -8.17 19.21
C LYS A 156 3.28 -8.59 18.45
N SER A 157 4.43 -8.57 19.11
CA SER A 157 5.66 -9.10 18.56
C SER A 157 5.99 -10.46 19.19
N VAL A 158 6.36 -11.42 18.35
CA VAL A 158 6.81 -12.75 18.76
C VAL A 158 8.21 -12.97 18.19
N LYS A 159 9.15 -13.32 19.05
CA LYS A 159 10.50 -13.70 18.62
C LYS A 159 10.53 -15.17 18.25
N GLU A 160 11.03 -15.46 17.06
CA GLU A 160 11.16 -16.79 16.50
C GLU A 160 12.63 -17.10 16.18
N ASP A 161 12.94 -18.35 15.88
CA ASP A 161 14.32 -18.76 15.53
C ASP A 161 14.83 -18.11 14.24
N TRP A 162 13.94 -17.72 13.36
CA TRP A 162 14.23 -17.10 12.06
C TRP A 162 14.22 -15.55 12.09
N GLY A 163 13.63 -14.91 13.10
CA GLY A 163 13.52 -13.46 13.22
C GLY A 163 12.36 -13.04 14.13
N TYR A 164 11.55 -12.10 13.68
CA TYR A 164 10.41 -11.60 14.45
C TYR A 164 9.13 -11.64 13.62
N LEU A 165 8.03 -11.89 14.31
CA LEU A 165 6.67 -11.84 13.80
C LEU A 165 5.93 -10.69 14.48
N LEU A 166 5.43 -9.75 13.70
CA LEU A 166 4.55 -8.67 14.14
C LEU A 166 3.13 -9.00 13.68
N LEU A 167 2.19 -9.04 14.59
CA LEU A 167 0.80 -9.39 14.35
C LEU A 167 -0.10 -8.27 14.82
N LEU A 168 -1.08 -7.90 14.03
CA LEU A 168 -2.15 -7.01 14.49
C LEU A 168 -2.88 -7.67 15.67
N SER A 169 -3.15 -6.92 16.74
CA SER A 169 -3.85 -7.42 17.91
C SER A 169 -5.35 -7.58 17.61
N GLU A 170 -5.96 -8.63 18.12
CA GLU A 170 -7.37 -8.99 17.88
C GLU A 170 -8.40 -8.03 18.51
N ALA A 171 -8.00 -7.15 19.41
CA ALA A 171 -8.93 -6.34 20.20
C ALA A 171 -8.75 -4.83 19.94
N ILE A 172 -8.89 -4.39 18.68
CA ILE A 172 -8.77 -2.97 18.34
C ILE A 172 -10.17 -2.36 18.20
N ASP A 173 -10.47 -1.34 19.02
CA ASP A 173 -11.63 -0.47 18.78
C ASP A 173 -11.29 0.49 17.62
N GLY A 174 -11.82 0.21 16.43
CA GLY A 174 -11.56 1.00 15.22
C GLY A 174 -12.05 2.44 15.34
N LYS A 175 -13.15 2.69 16.07
CA LYS A 175 -13.64 4.06 16.30
C LYS A 175 -12.69 4.84 17.19
N GLN A 176 -12.18 4.19 18.24
CA GLN A 176 -11.20 4.80 19.12
C GLN A 176 -9.89 5.07 18.37
N LEU A 177 -9.42 4.09 17.57
CA LEU A 177 -8.24 4.25 16.72
C LEU A 177 -8.38 5.45 15.78
N TYR A 178 -9.55 5.63 15.15
CA TYR A 178 -9.79 6.77 14.28
C TYR A 178 -9.71 8.09 15.05
N ARG A 179 -10.37 8.19 16.22
CA ARG A 179 -10.39 9.39 17.07
C ARG A 179 -8.99 9.76 17.58
N ASP A 180 -8.23 8.76 18.04
CA ASP A 180 -6.88 8.95 18.59
C ASP A 180 -5.91 9.51 17.52
N HIS A 181 -6.21 9.27 16.24
CA HIS A 181 -5.37 9.68 15.10
C HIS A 181 -6.10 10.56 14.09
N GLN A 182 -7.10 11.32 14.53
CA GLN A 182 -7.95 12.12 13.65
C GLN A 182 -7.14 13.09 12.78
N GLU A 183 -6.16 13.79 13.34
CA GLU A 183 -5.31 14.74 12.59
C GLU A 183 -4.57 14.06 11.43
N PHE A 184 -4.09 12.84 11.63
CA PHE A 184 -3.45 12.07 10.57
C PHE A 184 -4.46 11.70 9.47
N TRP A 185 -5.65 11.22 9.84
CA TRP A 185 -6.67 10.85 8.85
C TRP A 185 -7.17 12.06 8.07
N ASP A 186 -7.27 13.22 8.71
CA ASP A 186 -7.61 14.49 8.06
C ASP A 186 -6.53 14.90 7.05
N GLN A 187 -5.25 14.73 7.38
CA GLN A 187 -4.15 14.96 6.42
C GLN A 187 -4.21 13.99 5.24
N VAL A 188 -4.46 12.70 5.48
CA VAL A 188 -4.64 11.70 4.41
C VAL A 188 -5.82 12.06 3.51
N LYS A 189 -6.96 12.48 4.07
CA LYS A 189 -8.11 12.96 3.31
C LYS A 189 -7.74 14.15 2.41
N GLN A 190 -7.06 15.15 2.97
CA GLN A 190 -6.66 16.34 2.23
C GLN A 190 -5.72 15.99 1.06
N GLU A 191 -4.75 15.11 1.28
CA GLU A 191 -3.85 14.66 0.23
C GLU A 191 -4.61 13.91 -0.88
N LEU A 192 -5.51 12.99 -0.53
CA LEU A 192 -6.33 12.27 -1.50
C LEU A 192 -7.22 13.22 -2.31
N LEU A 193 -7.85 14.21 -1.66
CA LEU A 193 -8.65 15.24 -2.34
C LEU A 193 -7.80 16.10 -3.27
N HIS A 194 -6.58 16.43 -2.85
CA HIS A 194 -5.64 17.16 -3.68
C HIS A 194 -5.25 16.36 -4.92
N GLN A 195 -4.96 15.07 -4.79
CA GLN A 195 -4.68 14.18 -5.93
C GLN A 195 -5.87 14.11 -6.89
N VAL A 196 -7.09 14.00 -6.37
CA VAL A 196 -8.31 14.04 -7.21
C VAL A 196 -8.42 15.34 -8.00
N LEU A 197 -8.11 16.48 -7.38
CA LEU A 197 -8.10 17.79 -8.06
C LEU A 197 -7.07 17.86 -9.18
N LEU A 198 -5.90 17.25 -9.00
CA LEU A 198 -4.86 17.20 -10.04
C LEU A 198 -5.27 16.32 -11.23
N GLU A 199 -6.08 15.29 -10.97
CA GLU A 199 -6.49 14.32 -12.00
C GLU A 199 -7.75 14.72 -12.77
N THR A 200 -8.61 15.55 -12.22
CA THR A 200 -9.87 15.93 -12.87
C THR A 200 -10.21 17.40 -12.71
N SER A 201 -10.60 18.03 -13.82
CA SER A 201 -11.22 19.34 -13.83
C SER A 201 -12.75 19.29 -13.84
N ASN A 202 -13.34 18.10 -13.78
CA ASN A 202 -14.79 17.90 -13.77
C ASN A 202 -15.34 17.95 -12.34
N PRO A 203 -16.15 18.98 -11.98
CA PRO A 203 -16.66 19.13 -10.61
C PRO A 203 -17.46 17.92 -10.13
N THR A 204 -18.27 17.30 -11.00
CA THR A 204 -19.09 16.13 -10.66
C THR A 204 -18.21 14.93 -10.27
N ILE A 205 -17.11 14.70 -11.00
CA ILE A 205 -16.17 13.63 -10.69
C ILE A 205 -15.43 13.93 -9.38
N TYR A 206 -15.07 15.19 -9.15
CA TYR A 206 -14.46 15.61 -7.89
C TYR A 206 -15.41 15.35 -6.72
N ASP A 207 -16.66 15.81 -6.79
CA ASP A 207 -17.66 15.63 -5.73
C ASP A 207 -17.93 14.15 -5.43
N GLN A 208 -17.98 13.31 -6.46
CA GLN A 208 -18.12 11.86 -6.29
C GLN A 208 -16.94 11.26 -5.54
N ASN A 209 -15.71 11.58 -5.93
CA ASN A 209 -14.54 11.06 -5.26
C ASN A 209 -14.40 11.61 -3.83
N ALA A 210 -14.76 12.88 -3.61
CA ALA A 210 -14.75 13.48 -2.27
C ALA A 210 -15.70 12.74 -1.32
N ARG A 211 -16.92 12.45 -1.75
CA ARG A 211 -17.88 11.64 -0.98
C ARG A 211 -17.36 10.23 -0.72
N LEU A 212 -16.71 9.59 -1.69
CA LEU A 212 -16.11 8.28 -1.51
C LEU A 212 -14.99 8.31 -0.45
N ILE A 213 -14.11 9.31 -0.51
CA ILE A 213 -13.05 9.49 0.46
C ILE A 213 -13.64 9.69 1.87
N ASP A 214 -14.66 10.54 2.01
CA ASP A 214 -15.34 10.75 3.28
C ASP A 214 -16.05 9.50 3.80
N TYR A 215 -16.58 8.67 2.92
CA TYR A 215 -17.23 7.42 3.27
C TYR A 215 -16.24 6.38 3.81
N ILE A 216 -15.06 6.24 3.19
CA ILE A 216 -14.07 5.23 3.59
C ILE A 216 -13.15 5.69 4.73
N LEU A 217 -12.95 7.01 4.89
CA LEU A 217 -12.09 7.59 5.92
C LEU A 217 -12.90 8.33 6.97
N ASN A 218 -13.72 7.61 7.71
CA ASN A 218 -14.48 8.13 8.83
C ASN A 218 -14.51 7.13 10.00
N GLU A 219 -14.98 7.58 11.15
CA GLU A 219 -15.02 6.80 12.37
C GLU A 219 -15.87 5.51 12.25
N GLU A 220 -17.01 5.59 11.58
CA GLU A 220 -17.90 4.44 11.41
C GLU A 220 -17.30 3.39 10.47
N ALA A 221 -16.66 3.82 9.39
CA ALA A 221 -15.97 2.93 8.46
C ALA A 221 -14.80 2.21 9.15
N PHE A 222 -14.01 2.92 9.95
CA PHE A 222 -12.93 2.31 10.75
C PHE A 222 -13.47 1.32 11.78
N GLY A 223 -14.57 1.67 12.49
CA GLY A 223 -15.24 0.76 13.40
C GLY A 223 -15.71 -0.52 12.70
N ALA A 224 -16.37 -0.38 11.56
CA ALA A 224 -16.86 -1.50 10.77
C ALA A 224 -15.71 -2.35 10.17
N PHE A 225 -14.61 -1.72 9.78
CA PHE A 225 -13.41 -2.38 9.26
C PHE A 225 -12.75 -3.23 10.34
N MET A 226 -12.49 -2.65 11.52
CA MET A 226 -11.82 -3.34 12.62
C MET A 226 -12.71 -4.43 13.26
N ALA A 227 -14.03 -4.26 13.24
CA ALA A 227 -14.97 -5.30 13.70
C ALA A 227 -14.96 -6.57 12.84
N ARG A 228 -14.33 -6.53 11.66
CA ARG A 228 -14.13 -7.68 10.77
C ARG A 228 -12.77 -8.36 10.96
N GLU A 229 -12.05 -8.00 12.01
CA GLU A 229 -10.79 -8.61 12.43
C GLU A 229 -9.77 -8.69 11.27
N PRO A 230 -9.33 -7.53 10.68
CA PRO A 230 -8.34 -7.54 9.63
C PRO A 230 -7.04 -8.17 10.14
N GLU A 231 -6.44 -9.02 9.33
CA GLU A 231 -5.13 -9.61 9.62
C GLU A 231 -4.04 -8.74 8.99
N ILE A 232 -3.10 -8.26 9.80
CA ILE A 232 -1.85 -7.67 9.34
C ILE A 232 -0.72 -8.42 10.02
N LEU A 233 0.13 -9.01 9.18
CA LEU A 233 1.25 -9.82 9.61
C LEU A 233 2.51 -9.33 8.91
N VAL A 234 3.57 -9.06 9.68
CA VAL A 234 4.89 -8.71 9.15
C VAL A 234 5.92 -9.68 9.71
N ARG A 235 6.68 -10.36 8.84
CA ARG A 235 7.82 -11.19 9.24
C ARG A 235 9.11 -10.48 8.90
N THR A 236 10.08 -10.61 9.80
CA THR A 236 11.44 -10.12 9.57
C THR A 236 12.45 -11.25 9.71
N ASP A 237 13.62 -11.08 9.13
CA ASP A 237 14.78 -11.92 9.46
C ASP A 237 15.45 -11.48 10.77
N LYS A 238 16.58 -12.14 11.10
CA LYS A 238 17.39 -11.84 12.30
C LYS A 238 18.05 -10.46 12.26
N ASP A 239 18.20 -9.91 11.06
CA ASP A 239 18.78 -8.60 10.81
C ASP A 239 17.72 -7.51 10.74
N PHE A 240 16.47 -7.82 11.14
CA PHE A 240 15.30 -6.93 11.15
C PHE A 240 14.82 -6.48 9.76
N ARG A 241 15.20 -7.18 8.69
CA ARG A 241 14.69 -6.91 7.34
C ARG A 241 13.33 -7.57 7.18
N VAL A 242 12.39 -6.85 6.63
CA VAL A 242 11.06 -7.41 6.33
C VAL A 242 11.19 -8.47 5.24
N THR A 243 10.75 -9.69 5.51
CA THR A 243 10.81 -10.81 4.56
C THR A 243 9.43 -11.17 4.00
N HIS A 244 8.37 -10.87 4.73
CA HIS A 244 7.02 -11.18 4.31
C HIS A 244 6.02 -10.23 4.97
N VAL A 245 5.01 -9.83 4.20
CA VAL A 245 3.87 -9.05 4.68
C VAL A 245 2.60 -9.71 4.19
N THR A 246 1.64 -9.93 5.08
CA THR A 246 0.25 -10.28 4.74
C THR A 246 -0.67 -9.18 5.22
N VAL A 247 -1.59 -8.78 4.37
CA VAL A 247 -2.73 -7.93 4.74
C VAL A 247 -3.97 -8.61 4.19
N ASP A 248 -4.88 -8.97 5.09
CA ASP A 248 -6.12 -9.66 4.77
C ASP A 248 -7.26 -8.94 5.48
N PHE A 249 -8.24 -8.44 4.71
CA PHE A 249 -9.35 -7.70 5.28
C PHE A 249 -10.60 -7.75 4.43
N GLN A 250 -11.71 -7.46 5.07
CA GLN A 250 -13.02 -7.39 4.43
C GLN A 250 -13.65 -6.01 4.65
N PHE A 251 -14.36 -5.53 3.64
CA PHE A 251 -15.20 -4.34 3.75
C PHE A 251 -16.52 -4.56 3.00
N SER A 252 -17.55 -3.85 3.38
CA SER A 252 -18.83 -3.88 2.67
C SER A 252 -19.07 -2.58 1.92
N ILE A 253 -19.65 -2.71 0.75
CA ILE A 253 -20.22 -1.59 0.01
C ILE A 253 -21.75 -1.76 0.13
N ASP A 254 -22.41 -0.76 0.71
CA ASP A 254 -23.85 -0.72 0.85
C ASP A 254 -24.52 -0.05 -0.35
N GLN A 255 -25.87 0.03 -0.30
CA GLN A 255 -26.65 0.60 -1.40
C GLN A 255 -26.39 2.09 -1.64
N GLU A 256 -25.97 2.84 -0.61
CA GLU A 256 -25.63 4.27 -0.79
C GLU A 256 -24.39 4.41 -1.64
N MET A 257 -23.46 3.47 -1.52
CA MET A 257 -22.23 3.41 -2.31
C MET A 257 -22.39 2.75 -3.68
N GLU A 258 -23.49 2.05 -3.93
CA GLU A 258 -23.79 1.44 -5.24
C GLU A 258 -23.75 2.46 -6.37
N LEU A 259 -24.26 3.68 -6.10
CA LEU A 259 -24.24 4.79 -7.07
C LEU A 259 -22.83 5.15 -7.58
N PHE A 260 -21.79 4.82 -6.82
CA PHE A 260 -20.39 5.11 -7.16
C PHE A 260 -19.67 3.91 -7.78
N SER A 261 -19.99 2.70 -7.35
CA SER A 261 -19.27 1.48 -7.72
C SER A 261 -20.07 0.60 -8.69
N GLY A 262 -21.40 0.68 -8.67
CA GLY A 262 -22.30 -0.26 -9.37
C GLY A 262 -22.23 -1.68 -8.77
N LEU A 263 -21.67 -1.84 -7.57
CA LEU A 263 -21.52 -3.12 -6.90
C LEU A 263 -21.87 -2.93 -5.42
N THR A 264 -22.73 -3.79 -4.89
CA THR A 264 -23.01 -3.93 -3.46
C THR A 264 -22.51 -5.27 -2.98
N GLY A 265 -22.22 -5.39 -1.69
CA GLY A 265 -21.84 -6.66 -1.09
C GLY A 265 -20.55 -6.59 -0.26
N ILE A 266 -19.99 -7.75 0.01
CA ILE A 266 -18.77 -7.90 0.79
C ILE A 266 -17.59 -8.11 -0.15
N PHE A 267 -16.59 -7.28 0.02
CA PHE A 267 -15.30 -7.41 -0.65
C PHE A 267 -14.29 -7.97 0.33
N HIS A 268 -13.58 -9.00 -0.11
CA HIS A 268 -12.44 -9.56 0.62
C HIS A 268 -11.17 -9.26 -0.19
N VAL A 269 -10.23 -8.58 0.44
CA VAL A 269 -8.95 -8.19 -0.15
C VAL A 269 -7.83 -8.90 0.60
N LYS A 270 -7.01 -9.63 -0.14
CA LYS A 270 -5.79 -10.24 0.38
C LYS A 270 -4.59 -9.74 -0.40
N LEU A 271 -3.59 -9.25 0.33
CA LEU A 271 -2.29 -8.88 -0.19
C LEU A 271 -1.22 -9.72 0.52
N GLU A 272 -0.36 -10.35 -0.25
CA GLU A 272 0.83 -11.05 0.23
C GLU A 272 2.04 -10.47 -0.49
N ALA A 273 3.07 -10.07 0.26
CA ALA A 273 4.32 -9.59 -0.29
C ALA A 273 5.51 -10.36 0.31
N ASP A 274 6.31 -10.97 -0.56
CA ASP A 274 7.60 -11.53 -0.19
C ASP A 274 8.69 -10.54 -0.59
N LEU A 275 9.63 -10.27 0.32
CA LEU A 275 10.75 -9.36 0.09
C LEU A 275 12.05 -10.12 0.32
N ASP A 276 12.94 -10.04 -0.68
CA ASP A 276 14.23 -10.73 -0.63
C ASP A 276 15.32 -9.93 -1.38
N GLN A 277 16.48 -10.52 -1.55
CA GLN A 277 17.61 -9.97 -2.32
C GLN A 277 17.98 -8.55 -1.92
N TYR A 278 17.92 -8.26 -0.64
CA TYR A 278 18.34 -6.98 -0.09
C TYR A 278 19.80 -6.67 -0.42
N ASP A 279 20.07 -5.40 -0.77
CA ASP A 279 21.40 -4.87 -1.07
C ASP A 279 22.11 -5.52 -2.28
N GLN A 280 21.36 -6.24 -3.11
CA GLN A 280 21.89 -6.83 -4.34
C GLN A 280 21.81 -5.84 -5.52
N ALA A 281 22.73 -5.97 -6.46
CA ALA A 281 22.73 -5.11 -7.65
C ALA A 281 21.47 -5.34 -8.50
N VAL A 282 20.76 -4.26 -8.82
CA VAL A 282 19.58 -4.30 -9.70
C VAL A 282 19.99 -3.87 -11.10
N SER A 283 19.85 -4.79 -12.06
CA SER A 283 20.02 -4.48 -13.48
C SER A 283 18.67 -4.12 -14.07
N VAL A 284 18.60 -2.92 -14.67
CA VAL A 284 17.39 -2.40 -15.29
C VAL A 284 17.68 -2.16 -16.78
N GLU A 285 16.87 -2.77 -17.63
CA GLU A 285 16.87 -2.57 -19.07
C GLU A 285 15.47 -2.09 -19.50
N LYS A 286 15.43 -1.36 -20.61
CA LYS A 286 14.14 -0.98 -21.21
C LYS A 286 13.38 -2.24 -21.63
N PRO A 287 12.07 -2.32 -21.34
CA PRO A 287 11.26 -3.52 -21.58
C PRO A 287 11.00 -3.81 -23.05
#